data_0582b01396a46908c2b6206fcf9d60ee
#
_entry.id   0582b01396a46908c2b6206fcf9d60ee
#
_cell.length_a   1.000
_cell.length_b   1.000
_cell.length_c   1.000
_cell.angle_alpha   90.00
_cell.angle_beta   90.00
_cell.angle_gamma   90.00
#
_symmetry.space_group_name_H-M   'P 1'
#
loop_
_entity.id
_entity.type
_entity.pdbx_description
1 polymer ?
#
loop_
_entity_poly.entity_id
_entity_poly.type
_entity_poly.pdbx_seq_one_letter_code
_entity_poly.pdbx_strand_id
1 'polypeptide(L)'
;MTGVSGDPRAIVQMPLSARPWAPEVEVPPALATALIESQCPSLAPVRLTLMGEGWDNIAYLVNGEWVFRFPRRTIAVALLETEGRVLPALGPRLPYPIPMPVWYGRPDATYKWPFLGYRRLEGHVVSDVDLGDDARAALAGPLARFLRALHDVPRADAQAWGVPPDAFGYLDPGRLQRIARPALSDLVARGTIADARPWLDVLDAGVAVLPLQTALTVVHGDFYSRHILVDDSGRMAGAIDFGDLHLDHPAVDLSVAWTVLPPRARPEFFAIYGEVDQPTLAAARLRGLTSGLAQEAYGRDVGDVRIEREGIRTLHSLIAGYN
;
A
#
# COMPACT_ATOMS: atom_id res chain seq x y z
N MET A 1 -6.15 23.80 11.38
CA MET A 1 -5.85 22.79 10.35
C MET A 1 -5.22 23.52 9.17
N THR A 2 -3.92 23.62 9.13
CA THR A 2 -3.18 24.28 8.06
C THR A 2 -2.87 23.20 7.02
N GLY A 3 -3.59 23.25 5.88
CA GLY A 3 -3.34 22.38 4.75
C GLY A 3 -1.94 22.57 4.22
N VAL A 4 -1.15 21.49 4.19
CA VAL A 4 0.14 21.47 3.51
C VAL A 4 -0.14 21.65 2.02
N SER A 5 0.33 22.73 1.46
CA SER A 5 0.27 23.05 0.03
C SER A 5 0.96 21.96 -0.77
N GLY A 6 0.25 21.43 -1.78
CA GLY A 6 0.65 20.23 -2.53
C GLY A 6 1.67 20.46 -3.65
N ASP A 7 2.71 21.23 -3.43
CA ASP A 7 3.85 21.31 -4.36
C ASP A 7 4.88 20.21 -4.02
N PRO A 8 5.10 19.21 -4.88
CA PRO A 8 6.11 18.17 -4.66
C PRO A 8 7.53 18.73 -4.46
N ARG A 9 7.85 19.87 -5.06
CA ARG A 9 9.15 20.54 -4.89
C ARG A 9 9.31 21.12 -3.49
N ALA A 10 8.23 21.62 -2.88
CA ALA A 10 8.24 22.11 -1.52
C ALA A 10 8.58 21.00 -0.52
N ILE A 11 8.09 19.77 -0.76
CA ILE A 11 8.36 18.62 0.10
C ILE A 11 9.84 18.21 0.05
N VAL A 12 10.45 18.18 -1.14
CA VAL A 12 11.88 17.80 -1.30
C VAL A 12 12.82 18.83 -0.67
N GLN A 13 12.43 20.10 -0.61
CA GLN A 13 13.23 21.18 0.00
C GLN A 13 12.98 21.33 1.50
N MET A 14 12.01 20.62 2.09
CA MET A 14 11.75 20.67 3.53
C MET A 14 12.87 19.95 4.31
N PRO A 15 13.26 20.45 5.49
CA PRO A 15 14.10 19.68 6.41
C PRO A 15 13.48 18.31 6.69
N LEU A 16 14.30 17.28 6.88
CA LEU A 16 13.81 15.91 7.16
C LEU A 16 12.76 15.88 8.28
N SER A 17 12.94 16.68 9.33
CA SER A 17 12.00 16.81 10.46
C SER A 17 10.66 17.47 10.11
N ALA A 18 10.55 18.12 8.95
CA ALA A 18 9.33 18.80 8.50
C ALA A 18 8.62 18.04 7.36
N ARG A 19 9.16 16.91 6.91
CA ARG A 19 8.55 16.08 5.86
C ARG A 19 7.31 15.36 6.40
N PRO A 20 6.28 15.13 5.57
CA PRO A 20 5.05 14.44 5.99
C PRO A 20 5.28 13.04 6.59
N TRP A 21 6.40 12.41 6.26
CA TRP A 21 6.81 11.08 6.73
C TRP A 21 7.86 11.11 7.84
N ALA A 22 8.21 12.27 8.38
CA ALA A 22 9.15 12.37 9.50
C ALA A 22 8.57 11.68 10.74
N PRO A 23 9.38 10.88 11.47
CA PRO A 23 8.92 10.21 12.67
C PRO A 23 8.67 11.21 13.80
N GLU A 24 7.59 11.01 14.55
CA GLU A 24 7.32 11.74 15.80
C GLU A 24 8.01 11.08 17.00
N VAL A 25 8.27 9.77 16.88
CA VAL A 25 8.94 8.97 17.91
C VAL A 25 9.96 8.03 17.25
N GLU A 26 11.15 8.02 17.79
CA GLU A 26 12.18 7.05 17.42
C GLU A 26 12.03 5.79 18.26
N VAL A 27 12.17 4.61 17.61
CA VAL A 27 12.13 3.31 18.27
C VAL A 27 13.45 2.58 17.93
N PRO A 28 14.56 2.91 18.61
CA PRO A 28 15.84 2.25 18.39
C PRO A 28 15.79 0.78 18.84
N PRO A 29 16.68 -0.10 18.32
CA PRO A 29 16.71 -1.53 18.65
C PRO A 29 16.70 -1.82 20.15
N ALA A 30 17.40 -1.04 20.96
CA ALA A 30 17.45 -1.23 22.42
C ALA A 30 16.07 -1.04 23.07
N LEU A 31 15.31 -0.02 22.64
CA LEU A 31 13.95 0.21 23.13
C LEU A 31 13.01 -0.92 22.67
N ALA A 32 13.05 -1.29 21.39
CA ALA A 32 12.24 -2.38 20.86
C ALA A 32 12.52 -3.71 21.60
N THR A 33 13.80 -4.04 21.83
CA THR A 33 14.19 -5.22 22.61
C THR A 33 13.58 -5.20 24.02
N ALA A 34 13.76 -4.10 24.75
CA ALA A 34 13.23 -3.99 26.12
C ALA A 34 11.70 -4.12 26.17
N LEU A 35 10.98 -3.49 25.22
CA LEU A 35 9.52 -3.59 25.11
C LEU A 35 9.07 -5.04 24.83
N ILE A 36 9.73 -5.72 23.88
CA ILE A 36 9.36 -7.08 23.51
C ILE A 36 9.69 -8.05 24.66
N GLU A 37 10.87 -7.99 25.26
CA GLU A 37 11.24 -8.89 26.36
C GLU A 37 10.36 -8.70 27.60
N SER A 38 9.96 -7.45 27.90
CA SER A 38 9.10 -7.17 29.06
C SER A 38 7.65 -7.62 28.83
N GLN A 39 7.13 -7.51 27.60
CA GLN A 39 5.72 -7.78 27.30
C GLN A 39 5.47 -9.13 26.64
N CYS A 40 6.51 -9.74 26.05
CA CYS A 40 6.47 -11.05 25.39
C CYS A 40 7.63 -11.93 25.90
N PRO A 41 7.68 -12.27 27.20
CA PRO A 41 8.86 -12.91 27.83
C PRO A 41 9.22 -14.27 27.25
N SER A 42 8.28 -14.96 26.59
CA SER A 42 8.56 -16.22 25.89
C SER A 42 9.45 -16.07 24.65
N LEU A 43 9.66 -14.83 24.17
CA LEU A 43 10.56 -14.54 23.05
C LEU A 43 11.99 -14.23 23.52
N ALA A 44 12.22 -14.06 24.82
CA ALA A 44 13.55 -13.76 25.34
C ALA A 44 14.51 -14.97 25.24
N PRO A 45 15.81 -14.77 24.93
CA PRO A 45 16.42 -13.47 24.61
C PRO A 45 16.08 -13.01 23.18
N VAL A 46 15.77 -11.73 23.04
CA VAL A 46 15.37 -11.13 21.75
C VAL A 46 16.60 -10.78 20.92
N ARG A 47 16.62 -11.24 19.68
CA ARG A 47 17.58 -10.83 18.64
C ARG A 47 16.82 -10.10 17.53
N LEU A 48 17.18 -8.83 17.33
CA LEU A 48 16.53 -7.97 16.33
C LEU A 48 17.36 -7.84 15.05
N THR A 49 16.66 -7.87 13.93
CA THR A 49 17.18 -7.40 12.64
C THR A 49 16.20 -6.35 12.12
N LEU A 50 16.68 -5.17 11.73
CA LEU A 50 15.83 -4.16 11.09
C LEU A 50 15.33 -4.70 9.75
N MET A 51 14.01 -4.75 9.56
CA MET A 51 13.39 -5.12 8.28
C MET A 51 13.13 -3.89 7.41
N GLY A 52 12.75 -2.77 8.01
CA GLY A 52 12.52 -1.55 7.27
C GLY A 52 11.96 -0.44 8.15
N GLU A 53 12.18 0.78 7.67
CA GLU A 53 11.58 2.00 8.20
C GLU A 53 10.62 2.56 7.15
N GLY A 54 9.32 2.39 7.41
CA GLY A 54 8.26 3.00 6.61
C GLY A 54 7.92 4.40 7.11
N TRP A 55 6.94 5.04 6.44
CA TRP A 55 6.44 6.36 6.85
C TRP A 55 5.85 6.32 8.26
N ASP A 56 5.08 5.30 8.54
CA ASP A 56 4.24 5.22 9.72
C ASP A 56 4.78 4.28 10.79
N ASN A 57 5.53 3.26 10.39
CA ASN A 57 6.02 2.22 11.29
C ASN A 57 7.49 1.91 11.04
N ILE A 58 8.17 1.46 12.10
CA ILE A 58 9.41 0.71 12.00
C ILE A 58 9.13 -0.77 12.25
N ALA A 59 9.73 -1.64 11.45
CA ALA A 59 9.55 -3.09 11.52
C ALA A 59 10.86 -3.79 11.87
N TYR A 60 10.81 -4.66 12.87
CA TYR A 60 11.90 -5.52 13.28
C TYR A 60 11.56 -6.99 13.11
N LEU A 61 12.51 -7.77 12.56
CA LEU A 61 12.48 -9.22 12.61
C LEU A 61 13.07 -9.67 13.96
N VAL A 62 12.28 -10.41 14.71
CA VAL A 62 12.61 -10.93 16.03
C VAL A 62 12.88 -12.42 15.93
N ASN A 63 14.07 -12.85 16.38
CA ASN A 63 14.52 -14.24 16.42
C ASN A 63 14.42 -14.99 15.08
N GLY A 64 14.40 -14.24 13.95
CA GLY A 64 14.27 -14.80 12.61
C GLY A 64 12.87 -15.26 12.23
N GLU A 65 11.89 -15.16 13.12
CA GLU A 65 10.56 -15.76 12.95
C GLU A 65 9.42 -14.74 13.02
N TRP A 66 9.54 -13.71 13.85
CA TRP A 66 8.45 -12.78 14.16
C TRP A 66 8.72 -11.38 13.63
N VAL A 67 7.74 -10.73 13.08
CA VAL A 67 7.81 -9.33 12.69
C VAL A 67 7.07 -8.49 13.71
N PHE A 68 7.76 -7.51 14.30
CA PHE A 68 7.18 -6.55 15.21
C PHE A 68 7.15 -5.18 14.55
N ARG A 69 5.97 -4.54 14.54
CA ARG A 69 5.74 -3.20 13.99
C ARG A 69 5.44 -2.23 15.10
N PHE A 70 6.19 -1.13 15.11
CA PHE A 70 6.06 -0.05 16.08
C PHE A 70 5.66 1.23 15.33
N PRO A 71 4.50 1.84 15.63
CA PRO A 71 4.16 3.16 15.14
C PRO A 71 5.25 4.19 15.45
N ARG A 72 5.50 5.08 14.48
CA ARG A 72 6.42 6.20 14.63
C ARG A 72 5.70 7.55 14.58
N ARG A 73 4.41 7.53 14.22
CA ARG A 73 3.54 8.68 14.04
C ARG A 73 2.18 8.44 14.68
N THR A 74 1.57 9.50 15.17
CA THR A 74 0.24 9.41 15.81
C THR A 74 -0.82 8.81 14.89
N ILE A 75 -0.78 9.14 13.59
CA ILE A 75 -1.72 8.59 12.61
C ILE A 75 -1.62 7.07 12.49
N ALA A 76 -0.43 6.51 12.61
CA ALA A 76 -0.19 5.07 12.50
C ALA A 76 -0.79 4.25 13.64
N VAL A 77 -1.08 4.87 14.78
CA VAL A 77 -1.66 4.16 15.93
C VAL A 77 -3.03 3.60 15.59
N ALA A 78 -3.93 4.44 15.07
CA ALA A 78 -5.29 4.00 14.70
C ALA A 78 -5.27 2.95 13.57
N LEU A 79 -4.33 3.07 12.64
CA LEU A 79 -4.12 2.10 11.55
C LEU A 79 -3.69 0.74 12.10
N LEU A 80 -2.69 0.73 12.98
CA LEU A 80 -2.20 -0.50 13.63
C LEU A 80 -3.29 -1.16 14.50
N GLU A 81 -4.06 -0.37 15.25
CA GLU A 81 -5.18 -0.89 16.06
C GLU A 81 -6.28 -1.51 15.19
N THR A 82 -6.52 -0.93 14.00
CA THR A 82 -7.44 -1.49 13.00
C THR A 82 -6.93 -2.82 12.48
N GLU A 83 -5.67 -2.92 12.10
CA GLU A 83 -5.03 -4.19 11.71
C GLU A 83 -5.20 -5.24 12.82
N GLY A 84 -4.83 -4.89 14.06
CA GLY A 84 -4.93 -5.80 15.21
C GLY A 84 -6.33 -6.36 15.45
N ARG A 85 -7.35 -5.59 15.14
CA ARG A 85 -8.76 -5.95 15.34
C ARG A 85 -9.35 -6.71 14.15
N VAL A 86 -9.04 -6.30 12.92
CA VAL A 86 -9.69 -6.79 11.70
C VAL A 86 -9.02 -8.04 11.14
N LEU A 87 -7.68 -8.09 11.09
CA LEU A 87 -6.96 -9.15 10.39
C LEU A 87 -7.20 -10.55 10.95
N PRO A 88 -7.39 -10.78 12.28
CA PRO A 88 -7.73 -12.10 12.79
C PRO A 88 -9.03 -12.70 12.24
N ALA A 89 -10.03 -11.85 11.94
CA ALA A 89 -11.29 -12.28 11.36
C ALA A 89 -11.25 -12.34 9.81
N LEU A 90 -10.45 -11.46 9.19
CA LEU A 90 -10.30 -11.37 7.74
C LEU A 90 -9.42 -12.49 7.18
N GLY A 91 -8.29 -12.82 7.81
CA GLY A 91 -7.30 -13.75 7.28
C GLY A 91 -7.84 -15.12 6.89
N PRO A 92 -8.70 -15.77 7.70
CA PRO A 92 -9.30 -17.06 7.33
C PRO A 92 -10.19 -17.04 6.08
N ARG A 93 -10.59 -15.86 5.60
CA ARG A 93 -11.44 -15.70 4.41
C ARG A 93 -10.66 -15.48 3.12
N LEU A 94 -9.36 -15.20 3.24
CA LEU A 94 -8.52 -14.88 2.09
C LEU A 94 -7.78 -16.12 1.58
N PRO A 95 -7.59 -16.24 0.25
CA PRO A 95 -6.94 -17.42 -0.36
C PRO A 95 -5.41 -17.42 -0.20
N TYR A 96 -4.82 -16.34 0.29
CA TYR A 96 -3.37 -16.21 0.51
C TYR A 96 -3.10 -15.64 1.90
N PRO A 97 -1.96 -16.01 2.51
CA PRO A 97 -1.58 -15.52 3.83
C PRO A 97 -1.49 -14.01 3.92
N ILE A 98 -1.91 -13.48 5.07
CA ILE A 98 -1.75 -12.09 5.47
C ILE A 98 -1.13 -12.03 6.88
N PRO A 99 -0.57 -10.89 7.33
CA PRO A 99 -0.09 -10.74 8.69
C PRO A 99 -1.22 -11.01 9.69
N MET A 100 -1.02 -12.00 10.57
CA MET A 100 -1.99 -12.37 11.59
C MET A 100 -1.42 -11.98 12.95
N PRO A 101 -1.87 -10.86 13.56
CA PRO A 101 -1.37 -10.41 14.86
C PRO A 101 -1.54 -11.49 15.95
N VAL A 102 -0.44 -11.80 16.61
CA VAL A 102 -0.36 -12.77 17.73
C VAL A 102 0.06 -12.05 19.01
N TRP A 103 0.92 -11.04 18.86
CA TRP A 103 1.44 -10.27 19.97
C TRP A 103 0.85 -8.86 19.94
N TYR A 104 0.32 -8.44 21.09
CA TYR A 104 -0.32 -7.14 21.27
C TYR A 104 0.39 -6.39 22.39
N GLY A 105 1.35 -5.54 22.00
CA GLY A 105 2.07 -4.70 22.95
C GLY A 105 1.24 -3.49 23.36
N ARG A 106 1.38 -3.11 24.61
CA ARG A 106 0.65 -2.00 25.25
C ARG A 106 1.58 -0.81 25.47
N PRO A 107 1.03 0.42 25.46
CA PRO A 107 1.77 1.61 25.88
C PRO A 107 2.33 1.45 27.30
N ASP A 108 3.55 1.98 27.51
CA ASP A 108 4.15 2.08 28.84
C ASP A 108 4.86 3.45 29.01
N ALA A 109 5.61 3.60 30.11
CA ALA A 109 6.31 4.86 30.41
C ALA A 109 7.43 5.20 29.40
N THR A 110 7.95 4.23 28.66
CA THR A 110 9.06 4.38 27.72
C THR A 110 8.58 4.55 26.29
N TYR A 111 7.42 3.97 25.95
CA TYR A 111 6.81 4.03 24.62
C TYR A 111 5.29 4.17 24.73
N LYS A 112 4.79 5.31 24.32
CA LYS A 112 3.39 5.74 24.55
C LYS A 112 2.34 5.10 23.63
N TRP A 113 2.73 4.25 22.68
CA TRP A 113 1.83 3.67 21.68
C TRP A 113 1.80 2.13 21.73
N PRO A 114 0.72 1.50 21.25
CA PRO A 114 0.70 0.05 21.08
C PRO A 114 1.67 -0.39 19.97
N PHE A 115 2.02 -1.68 19.97
CA PHE A 115 2.75 -2.32 18.88
C PHE A 115 2.19 -3.70 18.62
N LEU A 116 2.38 -4.24 17.42
CA LEU A 116 1.91 -5.56 17.02
C LEU A 116 3.07 -6.45 16.60
N GLY A 117 2.93 -7.75 16.93
CA GLY A 117 3.81 -8.80 16.44
C GLY A 117 3.01 -9.90 15.74
N TYR A 118 3.52 -10.38 14.61
CA TYR A 118 2.96 -11.48 13.85
C TYR A 118 4.07 -12.37 13.29
N ARG A 119 3.72 -13.60 12.92
CA ARG A 119 4.68 -14.51 12.30
C ARG A 119 5.09 -13.96 10.94
N ARG A 120 6.40 -13.96 10.64
CA ARG A 120 6.91 -13.56 9.34
C ARG A 120 6.25 -14.41 8.25
N LEU A 121 5.74 -13.75 7.22
CA LEU A 121 5.31 -14.41 5.99
C LEU A 121 6.53 -14.72 5.13
N GLU A 122 6.52 -15.89 4.53
CA GLU A 122 7.57 -16.31 3.60
C GLU A 122 7.41 -15.60 2.25
N GLY A 123 8.53 -15.37 1.57
CA GLY A 123 8.58 -14.75 0.25
C GLY A 123 9.26 -13.39 0.24
N HIS A 124 9.27 -12.80 -0.96
CA HIS A 124 9.89 -11.52 -1.27
C HIS A 124 8.83 -10.55 -1.82
N VAL A 125 8.93 -9.27 -1.51
CA VAL A 125 8.03 -8.29 -2.13
C VAL A 125 8.32 -8.17 -3.62
N VAL A 126 7.27 -8.03 -4.43
CA VAL A 126 7.38 -7.97 -5.89
C VAL A 126 8.33 -6.86 -6.37
N SER A 127 8.38 -5.73 -5.65
CA SER A 127 9.30 -4.62 -5.99
C SER A 127 10.77 -4.92 -5.72
N ASP A 128 11.08 -5.90 -4.85
CA ASP A 128 12.46 -6.22 -4.47
C ASP A 128 13.09 -7.31 -5.34
N VAL A 129 12.28 -7.97 -6.17
CA VAL A 129 12.73 -9.01 -7.10
C VAL A 129 12.56 -8.54 -8.56
N ASP A 130 13.45 -8.99 -9.43
CA ASP A 130 13.40 -8.64 -10.85
C ASP A 130 12.46 -9.59 -11.59
N LEU A 131 11.15 -9.42 -11.38
CA LEU A 131 10.14 -10.19 -12.11
C LEU A 131 9.96 -9.65 -13.53
N GLY A 132 10.28 -10.47 -14.50
CA GLY A 132 9.94 -10.22 -15.91
C GLY A 132 8.41 -10.24 -16.13
N ASP A 133 8.01 -9.74 -17.31
CA ASP A 133 6.58 -9.61 -17.66
C ASP A 133 5.80 -10.94 -17.65
N ASP A 134 6.45 -12.08 -17.93
CA ASP A 134 5.80 -13.40 -17.87
C ASP A 134 5.46 -13.80 -16.43
N ALA A 135 6.40 -13.61 -15.50
CA ALA A 135 6.15 -13.87 -14.09
C ALA A 135 5.10 -12.92 -13.52
N ARG A 136 5.13 -11.64 -13.89
CA ARG A 136 4.08 -10.68 -13.49
C ARG A 136 2.71 -11.04 -14.10
N ALA A 137 2.67 -11.52 -15.35
CA ALA A 137 1.43 -11.97 -15.98
C ALA A 137 0.83 -13.17 -15.23
N ALA A 138 1.65 -14.08 -14.73
CA ALA A 138 1.19 -15.22 -13.94
C ALA A 138 0.55 -14.84 -12.60
N LEU A 139 0.75 -13.60 -12.12
CA LEU A 139 0.08 -13.09 -10.93
C LEU A 139 -1.39 -12.69 -11.18
N ALA A 140 -1.86 -12.59 -12.42
CA ALA A 140 -3.21 -12.11 -12.75
C ALA A 140 -4.30 -12.90 -12.01
N GLY A 141 -4.31 -14.23 -12.15
CA GLY A 141 -5.29 -15.06 -11.50
C GLY A 141 -5.22 -15.04 -9.95
N PRO A 142 -4.04 -15.22 -9.35
CA PRO A 142 -3.84 -15.06 -7.91
C PRO A 142 -4.35 -13.73 -7.34
N LEU A 143 -3.96 -12.59 -7.93
CA LEU A 143 -4.38 -11.26 -7.50
C LEU A 143 -5.90 -11.06 -7.64
N ALA A 144 -6.47 -11.52 -8.76
CA ALA A 144 -7.91 -11.42 -8.98
C ALA A 144 -8.71 -12.20 -7.91
N ARG A 145 -8.30 -13.43 -7.59
CA ARG A 145 -8.95 -14.24 -6.54
C ARG A 145 -8.78 -13.62 -5.16
N PHE A 146 -7.61 -13.07 -4.87
CA PHE A 146 -7.36 -12.40 -3.59
C PHE A 146 -8.28 -11.18 -3.42
N LEU A 147 -8.30 -10.27 -4.39
CA LEU A 147 -9.15 -9.09 -4.33
C LEU A 147 -10.64 -9.44 -4.38
N ARG A 148 -11.04 -10.46 -5.15
CA ARG A 148 -12.44 -10.91 -5.14
C ARG A 148 -12.85 -11.37 -3.74
N ALA A 149 -12.04 -12.19 -3.07
CA ALA A 149 -12.33 -12.66 -1.72
C ALA A 149 -12.35 -11.51 -0.69
N LEU A 150 -11.47 -10.53 -0.82
CA LEU A 150 -11.44 -9.33 0.04
C LEU A 150 -12.69 -8.48 -0.16
N HIS A 151 -13.05 -8.20 -1.41
CA HIS A 151 -14.18 -7.34 -1.76
C HIS A 151 -15.54 -8.02 -1.54
N ASP A 152 -15.59 -9.36 -1.48
CA ASP A 152 -16.79 -10.12 -1.15
C ASP A 152 -17.08 -10.22 0.36
N VAL A 153 -16.21 -9.66 1.21
CA VAL A 153 -16.48 -9.60 2.64
C VAL A 153 -17.80 -8.85 2.88
N PRO A 154 -18.80 -9.48 3.52
CA PRO A 154 -20.07 -8.83 3.77
C PRO A 154 -19.87 -7.52 4.57
N ARG A 155 -20.54 -6.45 4.13
CA ARG A 155 -20.44 -5.14 4.78
C ARG A 155 -20.80 -5.20 6.27
N ALA A 156 -21.78 -6.03 6.63
CA ALA A 156 -22.17 -6.24 8.02
C ALA A 156 -21.02 -6.80 8.87
N ASP A 157 -20.25 -7.74 8.32
CA ASP A 157 -19.08 -8.31 8.98
C ASP A 157 -17.97 -7.27 9.12
N ALA A 158 -17.68 -6.55 8.04
CA ALA A 158 -16.69 -5.48 8.04
C ALA A 158 -17.02 -4.41 9.10
N GLN A 159 -18.29 -4.00 9.21
CA GLN A 159 -18.75 -3.06 10.22
C GLN A 159 -18.64 -3.65 11.63
N ALA A 160 -18.99 -4.92 11.83
CA ALA A 160 -18.84 -5.60 13.13
C ALA A 160 -17.37 -5.70 13.57
N TRP A 161 -16.43 -5.84 12.63
CA TRP A 161 -14.99 -5.83 12.91
C TRP A 161 -14.44 -4.41 13.11
N GLY A 162 -15.24 -3.37 12.82
CA GLY A 162 -14.84 -1.98 12.96
C GLY A 162 -13.91 -1.51 11.84
N VAL A 163 -14.09 -2.00 10.61
CA VAL A 163 -13.40 -1.46 9.42
C VAL A 163 -13.82 0.00 9.24
N PRO A 164 -12.87 0.96 9.24
CA PRO A 164 -13.21 2.39 9.14
C PRO A 164 -13.64 2.77 7.73
N PRO A 165 -14.32 3.91 7.55
CA PRO A 165 -14.48 4.53 6.23
C PRO A 165 -13.16 5.16 5.75
N ASP A 166 -13.08 5.52 4.46
CA ASP A 166 -11.95 6.27 3.92
C ASP A 166 -11.73 7.60 4.66
N ALA A 167 -10.52 7.77 5.18
CA ALA A 167 -10.05 9.01 5.81
C ALA A 167 -9.01 9.75 4.98
N PHE A 168 -8.54 9.17 3.88
CA PHE A 168 -7.44 9.67 3.07
C PHE A 168 -7.89 10.31 1.75
N GLY A 169 -9.13 10.07 1.32
CA GLY A 169 -9.66 10.58 0.05
C GLY A 169 -9.00 9.93 -1.16
N TYR A 170 -8.92 8.59 -1.16
CA TYR A 170 -8.28 7.83 -2.24
C TYR A 170 -8.92 8.07 -3.60
N LEU A 171 -10.22 8.35 -3.64
CA LEU A 171 -10.96 8.71 -4.84
C LEU A 171 -11.54 10.14 -4.78
N ASP A 172 -10.99 11.04 -3.95
CA ASP A 172 -11.37 12.46 -3.97
C ASP A 172 -10.81 13.15 -5.23
N PRO A 173 -11.69 13.63 -6.15
CA PRO A 173 -11.26 14.16 -7.43
C PRO A 173 -10.39 15.42 -7.30
N GLY A 174 -10.68 16.27 -6.30
CA GLY A 174 -9.91 17.49 -6.06
C GLY A 174 -8.52 17.19 -5.55
N ARG A 175 -8.39 16.22 -4.62
CA ARG A 175 -7.09 15.74 -4.11
C ARG A 175 -6.26 15.11 -5.23
N LEU A 176 -6.87 14.22 -6.02
CA LEU A 176 -6.16 13.51 -7.09
C LEU A 176 -5.61 14.48 -8.16
N GLN A 177 -6.37 15.50 -8.54
CA GLN A 177 -5.91 16.55 -9.47
C GLN A 177 -4.76 17.39 -8.87
N ARG A 178 -4.86 17.77 -7.58
CA ARG A 178 -3.81 18.55 -6.90
C ARG A 178 -2.50 17.77 -6.79
N ILE A 179 -2.54 16.44 -6.73
CA ILE A 179 -1.35 15.58 -6.69
C ILE A 179 -0.80 15.35 -8.11
N ALA A 180 -1.66 14.94 -9.05
CA ALA A 180 -1.21 14.43 -10.33
C ALA A 180 -0.69 15.54 -11.27
N ARG A 181 -1.36 16.69 -11.37
CA ARG A 181 -0.98 17.73 -12.33
C ARG A 181 0.42 18.31 -12.08
N PRO A 182 0.79 18.71 -10.84
CA PRO A 182 2.16 19.17 -10.56
C PRO A 182 3.22 18.09 -10.74
N ALA A 183 2.92 16.84 -10.33
CA ALA A 183 3.85 15.73 -10.47
C ALA A 183 4.14 15.41 -11.95
N LEU A 184 3.12 15.38 -12.81
CA LEU A 184 3.31 15.21 -14.26
C LEU A 184 4.12 16.35 -14.88
N SER A 185 3.86 17.60 -14.47
CA SER A 185 4.65 18.74 -14.92
C SER A 185 6.13 18.62 -14.52
N ASP A 186 6.41 18.15 -13.30
CA ASP A 186 7.78 17.91 -12.82
C ASP A 186 8.48 16.79 -13.61
N LEU A 187 7.78 15.70 -13.93
CA LEU A 187 8.32 14.61 -14.77
C LEU A 187 8.72 15.11 -16.16
N VAL A 188 7.93 15.99 -16.78
CA VAL A 188 8.28 16.63 -18.07
C VAL A 188 9.48 17.56 -17.89
N ALA A 189 9.47 18.41 -16.87
CA ALA A 189 10.56 19.35 -16.61
C ALA A 189 11.92 18.67 -16.38
N ARG A 190 11.92 17.45 -15.82
CA ARG A 190 13.10 16.61 -15.60
C ARG A 190 13.46 15.74 -16.80
N GLY A 191 12.63 15.72 -17.84
CA GLY A 191 12.84 14.87 -19.04
C GLY A 191 12.57 13.39 -18.80
N THR A 192 11.93 13.02 -17.68
CA THR A 192 11.53 11.62 -17.38
C THR A 192 10.44 11.14 -18.34
N ILE A 193 9.53 12.02 -18.71
CA ILE A 193 8.55 11.84 -19.78
C ILE A 193 8.64 13.00 -20.76
N ALA A 194 8.37 12.74 -22.05
CA ALA A 194 8.46 13.76 -23.09
C ALA A 194 7.23 14.71 -23.10
N ASP A 195 6.05 14.18 -22.78
CA ASP A 195 4.77 14.89 -22.86
C ASP A 195 3.81 14.32 -21.79
N ALA A 196 3.15 15.17 -21.05
CA ALA A 196 2.21 14.77 -19.99
C ALA A 196 0.82 14.39 -20.51
N ARG A 197 0.45 14.74 -21.74
CA ARG A 197 -0.92 14.60 -22.28
C ARG A 197 -1.51 13.20 -22.11
N PRO A 198 -0.83 12.09 -22.42
CA PRO A 198 -1.43 10.75 -22.26
C PRO A 198 -1.89 10.47 -20.81
N TRP A 199 -1.14 10.94 -19.82
CA TRP A 199 -1.50 10.78 -18.40
C TRP A 199 -2.53 11.79 -17.91
N LEU A 200 -2.55 13.00 -18.49
CA LEU A 200 -3.61 13.97 -18.23
C LEU A 200 -4.97 13.46 -18.77
N ASP A 201 -4.99 12.77 -19.91
CA ASP A 201 -6.18 12.11 -20.42
C ASP A 201 -6.68 11.01 -19.45
N VAL A 202 -5.78 10.22 -18.85
CA VAL A 202 -6.12 9.25 -17.80
C VAL A 202 -6.70 9.96 -16.56
N LEU A 203 -6.07 11.05 -16.14
CA LEU A 203 -6.54 11.86 -15.01
C LEU A 203 -7.95 12.40 -15.26
N ASP A 204 -8.16 13.06 -16.39
CA ASP A 204 -9.41 13.74 -16.70
C ASP A 204 -10.55 12.73 -16.92
N ALA A 205 -10.30 11.60 -17.59
CA ALA A 205 -11.26 10.52 -17.75
C ALA A 205 -11.66 9.89 -16.39
N GLY A 206 -10.70 9.65 -15.51
CA GLY A 206 -10.99 9.10 -14.19
C GLY A 206 -11.70 10.08 -13.26
N VAL A 207 -11.34 11.37 -13.30
CA VAL A 207 -12.01 12.42 -12.52
C VAL A 207 -13.45 12.62 -12.99
N ALA A 208 -13.71 12.52 -14.30
CA ALA A 208 -15.06 12.72 -14.86
C ALA A 208 -16.10 11.69 -14.38
N VAL A 209 -15.67 10.52 -13.90
CA VAL A 209 -16.59 9.48 -13.40
C VAL A 209 -16.80 9.52 -11.88
N LEU A 210 -16.08 10.37 -11.17
CA LEU A 210 -16.17 10.48 -9.71
C LEU A 210 -17.24 11.50 -9.27
N PRO A 211 -17.95 11.28 -8.15
CA PRO A 211 -17.90 10.09 -7.30
C PRO A 211 -18.64 8.89 -7.89
N LEU A 212 -18.13 7.68 -7.61
CA LEU A 212 -18.79 6.44 -8.03
C LEU A 212 -20.01 6.13 -7.15
N GLN A 213 -21.06 5.52 -7.76
CA GLN A 213 -22.34 5.30 -7.11
C GLN A 213 -22.56 3.86 -6.59
N THR A 214 -21.52 3.04 -6.56
CA THR A 214 -21.62 1.63 -6.18
C THR A 214 -21.40 1.40 -4.67
N ALA A 215 -21.77 0.20 -4.21
CA ALA A 215 -21.61 -0.18 -2.80
C ALA A 215 -20.13 -0.23 -2.41
N LEU A 216 -19.83 0.31 -1.21
CA LEU A 216 -18.51 0.23 -0.61
C LEU A 216 -18.23 -1.20 -0.14
N THR A 217 -16.98 -1.63 -0.30
CA THR A 217 -16.46 -2.92 0.12
C THR A 217 -15.23 -2.73 1.02
N VAL A 218 -14.72 -3.80 1.59
CA VAL A 218 -13.42 -3.78 2.26
C VAL A 218 -12.34 -3.69 1.19
N VAL A 219 -11.50 -2.68 1.26
CA VAL A 219 -10.33 -2.53 0.39
C VAL A 219 -9.05 -2.59 1.21
N HIS A 220 -7.97 -3.07 0.61
CA HIS A 220 -6.63 -3.00 1.18
C HIS A 220 -6.16 -1.53 1.29
N GLY A 221 -6.52 -0.71 0.31
CA GLY A 221 -6.23 0.71 0.26
C GLY A 221 -4.89 1.05 -0.40
N ASP A 222 -3.87 0.21 -0.20
CA ASP A 222 -2.52 0.41 -0.75
C ASP A 222 -1.94 -0.87 -1.39
N PHE A 223 -2.73 -1.50 -2.29
CA PHE A 223 -2.41 -2.81 -2.88
C PHE A 223 -1.57 -2.67 -4.17
N TYR A 224 -0.24 -2.77 -4.04
CA TYR A 224 0.71 -2.65 -5.15
C TYR A 224 1.97 -3.49 -4.91
N SER A 225 2.99 -3.39 -5.77
CA SER A 225 4.16 -4.27 -5.81
C SER A 225 4.95 -4.39 -4.50
N ARG A 226 4.89 -3.39 -3.60
CA ARG A 226 5.56 -3.45 -2.29
C ARG A 226 4.80 -4.25 -1.24
N HIS A 227 3.52 -4.49 -1.45
CA HIS A 227 2.65 -5.15 -0.47
C HIS A 227 2.17 -6.53 -0.94
N ILE A 228 2.73 -7.03 -2.04
CA ILE A 228 2.49 -8.37 -2.58
C ILE A 228 3.76 -9.19 -2.43
N LEU A 229 3.63 -10.37 -1.81
CA LEU A 229 4.72 -11.32 -1.66
C LEU A 229 4.66 -12.39 -2.75
N VAL A 230 5.84 -12.77 -3.24
CA VAL A 230 6.04 -13.90 -4.15
C VAL A 230 7.09 -14.86 -3.59
N ASP A 231 6.93 -16.15 -3.88
CA ASP A 231 7.93 -17.17 -3.56
C ASP A 231 9.13 -17.13 -4.55
N ASP A 232 10.13 -17.96 -4.31
CA ASP A 232 11.33 -18.05 -5.16
C ASP A 232 11.04 -18.42 -6.62
N SER A 233 9.84 -18.96 -6.90
CA SER A 233 9.37 -19.25 -8.26
C SER A 233 8.54 -18.12 -8.90
N GLY A 234 8.37 -16.99 -8.20
CA GLY A 234 7.60 -15.83 -8.66
C GLY A 234 6.08 -15.99 -8.51
N ARG A 235 5.59 -17.01 -7.78
CA ARG A 235 4.16 -17.20 -7.51
C ARG A 235 3.74 -16.41 -6.28
N MET A 236 2.51 -15.89 -6.27
CA MET A 236 1.97 -15.15 -5.12
C MET A 236 2.03 -16.02 -3.85
N ALA A 237 2.66 -15.48 -2.81
CA ALA A 237 2.86 -16.11 -1.51
C ALA A 237 2.03 -15.44 -0.40
N GLY A 238 1.60 -14.17 -0.58
CA GLY A 238 0.81 -13.45 0.40
C GLY A 238 0.67 -11.98 0.09
N ALA A 239 0.01 -11.27 1.02
CA ALA A 239 -0.08 -9.80 1.00
C ALA A 239 0.24 -9.24 2.39
N ILE A 240 0.82 -8.04 2.44
CA ILE A 240 1.25 -7.37 3.67
C ILE A 240 0.81 -5.92 3.69
N ASP A 241 0.96 -5.29 4.86
CA ASP A 241 0.71 -3.86 5.09
C ASP A 241 -0.74 -3.43 4.87
N PHE A 242 -1.61 -3.89 5.76
CA PHE A 242 -3.03 -3.57 5.80
C PHE A 242 -3.34 -2.30 6.61
N GLY A 243 -2.36 -1.43 6.83
CA GLY A 243 -2.56 -0.18 7.57
C GLY A 243 -3.65 0.70 6.97
N ASP A 244 -3.73 0.73 5.66
CA ASP A 244 -4.72 1.53 4.92
C ASP A 244 -6.05 0.81 4.67
N LEU A 245 -6.31 -0.33 5.33
CA LEU A 245 -7.55 -1.08 5.17
C LEU A 245 -8.77 -0.26 5.62
N HIS A 246 -9.75 -0.11 4.73
CA HIS A 246 -10.96 0.68 4.99
C HIS A 246 -12.14 0.23 4.11
N LEU A 247 -13.30 0.89 4.30
CA LEU A 247 -14.47 0.73 3.44
C LEU A 247 -14.42 1.79 2.33
N ASP A 248 -14.24 1.36 1.09
CA ASP A 248 -14.26 2.23 -0.09
C ASP A 248 -14.73 1.46 -1.34
N HIS A 249 -14.69 2.14 -2.46
CA HIS A 249 -14.98 1.56 -3.75
C HIS A 249 -13.86 0.60 -4.21
N PRO A 250 -14.17 -0.58 -4.80
CA PRO A 250 -13.16 -1.55 -5.22
C PRO A 250 -12.14 -1.00 -6.24
N ALA A 251 -12.45 0.09 -6.92
CA ALA A 251 -11.52 0.76 -7.84
C ALA A 251 -10.17 1.11 -7.19
N VAL A 252 -10.14 1.34 -5.86
CA VAL A 252 -8.91 1.61 -5.11
C VAL A 252 -7.90 0.47 -5.31
N ASP A 253 -8.31 -0.77 -5.06
CA ASP A 253 -7.45 -1.94 -5.15
C ASP A 253 -7.32 -2.48 -6.58
N LEU A 254 -8.35 -2.32 -7.41
CA LEU A 254 -8.30 -2.73 -8.82
C LEU A 254 -7.22 -1.98 -9.61
N SER A 255 -6.67 -0.91 -9.08
CA SER A 255 -5.47 -0.24 -9.59
C SER A 255 -4.28 -1.18 -9.77
N VAL A 256 -4.24 -2.32 -9.06
CA VAL A 256 -3.21 -3.38 -9.18
C VAL A 256 -3.07 -3.88 -10.62
N ALA A 257 -4.14 -3.86 -11.39
CA ALA A 257 -4.10 -4.24 -12.82
C ALA A 257 -3.15 -3.35 -13.66
N TRP A 258 -2.86 -2.15 -13.21
CA TRP A 258 -1.92 -1.23 -13.87
C TRP A 258 -0.60 -1.06 -13.12
N THR A 259 -0.62 -1.21 -11.78
CA THR A 259 0.60 -1.04 -10.99
C THR A 259 1.48 -2.29 -10.97
N VAL A 260 0.91 -3.48 -11.19
CA VAL A 260 1.65 -4.76 -11.13
C VAL A 260 1.62 -5.52 -12.44
N LEU A 261 0.47 -5.62 -13.09
CA LEU A 261 0.29 -6.49 -14.24
C LEU A 261 0.71 -5.84 -15.57
N PRO A 262 1.37 -6.59 -16.47
CA PRO A 262 1.55 -6.14 -17.85
C PRO A 262 0.19 -6.08 -18.57
N PRO A 263 0.04 -5.21 -19.60
CA PRO A 263 -1.24 -5.02 -20.30
C PRO A 263 -1.92 -6.31 -20.77
N ARG A 264 -1.14 -7.26 -21.29
CA ARG A 264 -1.64 -8.55 -21.80
C ARG A 264 -2.28 -9.46 -20.76
N ALA A 265 -2.01 -9.24 -19.46
CA ALA A 265 -2.53 -10.06 -18.37
C ALA A 265 -3.84 -9.51 -17.76
N ARG A 266 -4.21 -8.26 -18.07
CA ARG A 266 -5.43 -7.62 -17.54
C ARG A 266 -6.72 -8.32 -17.95
N PRO A 267 -6.90 -8.82 -19.20
CA PRO A 267 -8.09 -9.57 -19.56
C PRO A 267 -8.31 -10.80 -18.69
N GLU A 268 -7.25 -11.57 -18.40
CA GLU A 268 -7.32 -12.73 -17.49
C GLU A 268 -7.69 -12.29 -16.08
N PHE A 269 -7.05 -11.24 -15.56
CA PHE A 269 -7.36 -10.70 -14.24
C PHE A 269 -8.84 -10.36 -14.10
N PHE A 270 -9.41 -9.58 -15.03
CA PHE A 270 -10.81 -9.17 -14.97
C PHE A 270 -11.78 -10.35 -15.26
N ALA A 271 -11.40 -11.31 -16.11
CA ALA A 271 -12.20 -12.51 -16.32
C ALA A 271 -12.38 -13.33 -15.03
N ILE A 272 -11.35 -13.38 -14.16
CA ILE A 272 -11.38 -14.10 -12.88
C ILE A 272 -11.99 -13.26 -11.76
N TYR A 273 -11.66 -11.94 -11.71
CA TYR A 273 -12.21 -11.03 -10.71
C TYR A 273 -13.73 -10.87 -10.87
N GLY A 274 -14.22 -10.85 -12.09
CA GLY A 274 -15.62 -10.64 -12.45
C GLY A 274 -15.85 -9.34 -13.20
N GLU A 275 -17.10 -9.11 -13.58
CA GLU A 275 -17.50 -7.96 -14.36
C GLU A 275 -17.23 -6.63 -13.62
N VAL A 276 -16.62 -5.69 -14.32
CA VAL A 276 -16.30 -4.34 -13.83
C VAL A 276 -16.75 -3.33 -14.87
N ASP A 277 -17.55 -2.34 -14.46
CA ASP A 277 -18.05 -1.30 -15.36
C ASP A 277 -16.96 -0.30 -15.76
N GLN A 278 -17.20 0.43 -16.85
CA GLN A 278 -16.24 1.39 -17.39
C GLN A 278 -15.90 2.54 -16.42
N PRO A 279 -16.87 3.13 -15.66
CA PRO A 279 -16.54 4.11 -14.64
C PRO A 279 -15.57 3.58 -13.57
N THR A 280 -15.79 2.36 -13.08
CA THR A 280 -14.91 1.71 -12.12
C THR A 280 -13.49 1.48 -12.69
N LEU A 281 -13.39 1.03 -13.95
CA LEU A 281 -12.10 0.86 -14.63
C LEU A 281 -11.36 2.20 -14.79
N ALA A 282 -12.07 3.27 -15.16
CA ALA A 282 -11.48 4.61 -15.29
C ALA A 282 -10.95 5.12 -13.94
N ALA A 283 -11.73 4.96 -12.87
CA ALA A 283 -11.31 5.33 -11.51
C ALA A 283 -10.12 4.48 -11.01
N ALA A 284 -10.12 3.17 -11.26
CA ALA A 284 -8.99 2.29 -10.90
C ALA A 284 -7.71 2.68 -11.65
N ARG A 285 -7.82 3.04 -12.93
CA ARG A 285 -6.70 3.53 -13.72
C ARG A 285 -6.18 4.87 -13.21
N LEU A 286 -7.06 5.79 -12.81
CA LEU A 286 -6.70 7.05 -12.16
C LEU A 286 -5.98 6.79 -10.82
N ARG A 287 -6.46 5.86 -10.00
CA ARG A 287 -5.78 5.46 -8.76
C ARG A 287 -4.38 4.88 -9.06
N GLY A 288 -4.25 4.08 -10.12
CA GLY A 288 -2.96 3.59 -10.60
C GLY A 288 -2.01 4.74 -10.99
N LEU A 289 -2.52 5.79 -11.65
CA LEU A 289 -1.73 6.98 -12.00
C LEU A 289 -1.16 7.65 -10.75
N THR A 290 -2.01 7.94 -9.77
CA THR A 290 -1.55 8.61 -8.54
C THR A 290 -0.63 7.73 -7.69
N SER A 291 -0.83 6.41 -7.69
CA SER A 291 0.07 5.45 -7.05
C SER A 291 1.46 5.44 -7.75
N GLY A 292 1.49 5.37 -9.08
CA GLY A 292 2.74 5.41 -9.84
C GLY A 292 3.54 6.70 -9.64
N LEU A 293 2.85 7.86 -9.63
CA LEU A 293 3.47 9.15 -9.34
C LEU A 293 4.04 9.21 -7.92
N ALA A 294 3.30 8.69 -6.93
CA ALA A 294 3.75 8.65 -5.55
C ALA A 294 4.98 7.74 -5.37
N GLN A 295 4.99 6.58 -6.00
CA GLN A 295 6.12 5.64 -5.95
C GLN A 295 7.38 6.25 -6.60
N GLU A 296 7.25 6.87 -7.78
CA GLU A 296 8.37 7.55 -8.46
C GLU A 296 8.95 8.65 -7.57
N ALA A 297 8.09 9.54 -7.06
CA ALA A 297 8.53 10.65 -6.23
C ALA A 297 9.19 10.19 -4.92
N TYR A 298 8.61 9.19 -4.26
CA TYR A 298 9.15 8.65 -3.01
C TYR A 298 10.46 7.91 -3.24
N GLY A 299 10.51 6.99 -4.23
CA GLY A 299 11.74 6.25 -4.55
C GLY A 299 12.91 7.17 -4.83
N ARG A 300 12.68 8.22 -5.60
CA ARG A 300 13.67 9.27 -5.88
C ARG A 300 14.09 10.04 -4.63
N ASP A 301 13.15 10.41 -3.77
CA ASP A 301 13.43 11.19 -2.56
C ASP A 301 14.29 10.42 -1.55
N VAL A 302 14.03 9.12 -1.39
CA VAL A 302 14.79 8.25 -0.47
C VAL A 302 15.98 7.54 -1.13
N GLY A 303 16.18 7.71 -2.43
CA GLY A 303 17.25 7.07 -3.19
C GLY A 303 17.04 5.57 -3.43
N ASP A 304 15.79 5.07 -3.34
CA ASP A 304 15.48 3.68 -3.66
C ASP A 304 15.05 3.54 -5.13
N VAL A 305 16.02 3.16 -5.95
CA VAL A 305 15.86 3.00 -7.42
C VAL A 305 14.85 1.91 -7.80
N ARG A 306 14.55 0.96 -6.91
CA ARG A 306 13.56 -0.11 -7.18
C ARG A 306 12.16 0.46 -7.10
N ILE A 307 11.87 1.26 -6.08
CA ILE A 307 10.57 1.93 -5.91
C ILE A 307 10.34 2.93 -7.04
N GLU A 308 11.36 3.74 -7.36
CA GLU A 308 11.29 4.70 -8.48
C GLU A 308 10.97 3.98 -9.80
N ARG A 309 11.65 2.84 -10.08
CA ARG A 309 11.43 2.03 -11.27
C ARG A 309 9.99 1.48 -11.35
N GLU A 310 9.45 1.00 -10.23
CA GLU A 310 8.05 0.52 -10.18
C GLU A 310 7.06 1.65 -10.46
N GLY A 311 7.32 2.86 -9.97
CA GLY A 311 6.53 4.04 -10.30
C GLY A 311 6.54 4.35 -11.80
N ILE A 312 7.73 4.42 -12.40
CA ILE A 312 7.90 4.67 -13.85
C ILE A 312 7.26 3.55 -14.67
N ARG A 313 7.44 2.28 -14.28
CA ARG A 313 6.78 1.15 -14.92
C ARG A 313 5.26 1.27 -14.91
N THR A 314 4.70 1.67 -13.79
CA THR A 314 3.27 1.93 -13.64
C THR A 314 2.81 3.02 -14.61
N LEU A 315 3.52 4.14 -14.69
CA LEU A 315 3.20 5.21 -15.62
C LEU A 315 3.18 4.73 -17.07
N HIS A 316 4.16 3.95 -17.51
CA HIS A 316 4.17 3.38 -18.86
C HIS A 316 3.03 2.37 -19.06
N SER A 317 2.73 1.53 -18.06
CA SER A 317 1.66 0.54 -18.10
C SER A 317 0.26 1.17 -18.28
N LEU A 318 0.06 2.38 -17.77
CA LEU A 318 -1.20 3.13 -17.88
C LEU A 318 -1.54 3.58 -19.31
N ILE A 319 -0.53 3.88 -20.10
CA ILE A 319 -0.71 4.37 -21.49
C ILE A 319 -0.46 3.28 -22.54
N ALA A 320 0.09 2.12 -22.15
CA ALA A 320 0.30 1.00 -23.06
C ALA A 320 -1.05 0.42 -23.53
N GLY A 321 -1.26 0.34 -24.84
CA GLY A 321 -2.50 -0.15 -25.44
C GLY A 321 -3.60 0.90 -25.61
N TYR A 322 -3.30 2.17 -25.44
CA TYR A 322 -4.15 3.32 -25.78
C TYR A 322 -3.73 3.87 -27.15
N ASN A 323 -4.11 3.16 -28.23
CA ASN A 323 -4.11 3.64 -29.62
C ASN A 323 -5.44 3.31 -30.25
#